data_547714a39b770d7f968a101c5817d0bf
#
_entry.id   547714a39b770d7f968a101c5817d0bf
#
_cell.length_a   1.000
_cell.length_b   1.000
_cell.length_c   1.000
_cell.angle_alpha   90.00
_cell.angle_beta   90.00
_cell.angle_gamma   90.00
#
_symmetry.space_group_name_H-M   'P 1'
#
loop_
_entity.id
_entity.type
_entity.pdbx_description
1 polymer ?
#
loop_
_entity_poly.entity_id
_entity_poly.type
_entity_poly.pdbx_seq_one_letter_code
_entity_poly.pdbx_strand_id
1 'polypeptide(L)'
;MLRVYSARPYVILTTRRRIMNNGYMHVYYDEALGQYRESYPVDGYVHESVESRRRKQEYAQREDARTRNTRHYITSYHEPVRELALMLEINELGAIMKLIPYMRRDKGGDLFVESKRMGIAEIAKAVGKAQRWAEGVVKTLVTCGVLTEKKDGRRKVYGVNPAYHTMGETVPGARYTKVYQTKTRSDVKNLSVQAAGLLYCMIPHIHYERLYLVHNPDERDYDALQHMRQADLARAIGVEEQTVTRAMKELSRCGFVMRSEAYGAIVIKMNPDVMYRKKYDDDEYTQGVRYEFEQNAKAAESFGLTDADLPY
;
A
#
# COMPACT_ATOMS: atom_id res chain seq x y z
N MET A 1 -55.42 -29.08 2.02
CA MET A 1 -54.76 -27.90 1.42
C MET A 1 -53.37 -27.75 2.09
N LEU A 2 -52.33 -28.31 1.49
CA LEU A 2 -50.97 -28.24 2.01
C LEU A 2 -50.40 -26.85 1.67
N ARG A 3 -50.21 -25.99 2.68
CA ARG A 3 -49.39 -24.80 2.52
C ARG A 3 -47.92 -25.19 2.57
N VAL A 4 -47.29 -25.11 1.42
CA VAL A 4 -45.84 -25.18 1.33
C VAL A 4 -45.27 -23.89 1.92
N TYR A 5 -44.73 -23.95 3.12
CA TYR A 5 -43.90 -22.86 3.64
C TYR A 5 -42.50 -23.02 3.05
N SER A 6 -42.01 -21.99 2.42
CA SER A 6 -40.63 -21.94 1.97
C SER A 6 -39.72 -21.92 3.19
N ALA A 7 -39.26 -23.09 3.59
CA ALA A 7 -38.23 -23.23 4.61
C ALA A 7 -36.93 -22.68 4.00
N ARG A 8 -36.32 -21.70 4.68
CA ARG A 8 -34.93 -21.30 4.35
C ARG A 8 -34.05 -22.57 4.47
N PRO A 9 -33.22 -22.88 3.47
CA PRO A 9 -32.42 -24.10 3.54
C PRO A 9 -31.39 -23.98 4.65
N TYR A 10 -31.57 -24.73 5.72
CA TYR A 10 -30.55 -24.94 6.74
C TYR A 10 -29.73 -26.17 6.36
N VAL A 11 -28.42 -26.05 6.40
CA VAL A 11 -27.51 -27.16 6.21
C VAL A 11 -26.95 -27.57 7.58
N ILE A 12 -27.09 -28.80 7.92
CA ILE A 12 -26.49 -29.41 9.12
C ILE A 12 -25.01 -29.62 8.83
N LEU A 13 -24.15 -28.94 9.56
CA LEU A 13 -22.72 -29.14 9.52
C LEU A 13 -22.30 -30.18 10.52
N THR A 14 -22.04 -31.40 10.05
CA THR A 14 -21.27 -32.34 10.85
C THR A 14 -19.81 -31.96 10.81
N THR A 15 -19.27 -31.41 11.89
CA THR A 15 -17.81 -31.35 12.08
C THR A 15 -17.27 -32.78 12.01
N ARG A 16 -16.19 -33.00 11.27
CA ARG A 16 -15.48 -34.29 11.16
C ARG A 16 -14.87 -34.69 12.51
N ARG A 17 -15.68 -35.00 13.48
CA ARG A 17 -15.35 -35.96 14.51
C ARG A 17 -16.27 -37.12 14.29
N ARG A 18 -15.70 -38.31 14.05
CA ARG A 18 -16.40 -39.58 14.09
C ARG A 18 -17.16 -39.62 15.42
N ILE A 19 -18.40 -39.21 15.42
CA ILE A 19 -19.34 -39.55 16.45
C ILE A 19 -20.09 -40.75 15.89
N MET A 20 -19.63 -41.92 16.26
CA MET A 20 -20.49 -43.08 16.24
C MET A 20 -21.50 -42.86 17.33
N ASN A 21 -22.68 -42.42 17.00
CA ASN A 21 -23.94 -42.78 17.62
C ASN A 21 -25.07 -42.04 16.93
N ASN A 22 -26.05 -42.78 16.51
CA ASN A 22 -27.36 -42.51 15.95
C ASN A 22 -28.03 -41.21 16.43
N GLY A 23 -27.57 -40.07 15.99
CA GLY A 23 -28.23 -38.79 16.19
C GLY A 23 -29.26 -38.56 15.08
N TYR A 24 -30.45 -39.08 15.26
CA TYR A 24 -31.54 -38.78 14.33
C TYR A 24 -32.13 -37.39 14.63
N MET A 25 -32.37 -36.63 13.57
CA MET A 25 -33.25 -35.46 13.59
C MET A 25 -34.67 -35.94 13.92
N HIS A 26 -35.25 -35.45 15.00
CA HIS A 26 -36.65 -35.70 15.31
C HIS A 26 -37.48 -34.51 14.85
N VAL A 27 -38.43 -34.78 13.97
CA VAL A 27 -39.45 -33.80 13.58
C VAL A 27 -40.71 -34.13 14.40
N TYR A 28 -41.19 -33.20 15.17
CA TYR A 28 -42.42 -33.33 15.94
C TYR A 28 -43.36 -32.15 15.69
N TYR A 29 -44.65 -32.39 15.85
CA TYR A 29 -45.64 -31.35 15.74
C TYR A 29 -45.83 -30.68 17.09
N ASP A 30 -45.60 -29.36 17.16
CA ASP A 30 -45.80 -28.55 18.36
C ASP A 30 -47.26 -28.06 18.34
N GLU A 31 -48.13 -28.69 19.12
CA GLU A 31 -49.56 -28.38 19.18
C GLU A 31 -49.83 -26.98 19.73
N ALA A 32 -48.96 -26.45 20.61
CA ALA A 32 -49.11 -25.13 21.19
C ALA A 32 -48.84 -24.02 20.18
N LEU A 33 -48.03 -24.28 19.19
CA LEU A 33 -47.63 -23.34 18.13
C LEU A 33 -48.24 -23.67 16.77
N GLY A 34 -48.91 -24.82 16.65
CA GLY A 34 -49.55 -25.29 15.43
C GLY A 34 -48.60 -25.49 14.25
N GLN A 35 -47.33 -25.87 14.53
CA GLN A 35 -46.29 -26.02 13.50
C GLN A 35 -45.34 -27.20 13.81
N TYR A 36 -44.75 -27.79 12.77
CA TYR A 36 -43.71 -28.79 12.92
C TYR A 36 -42.41 -28.15 13.41
N ARG A 37 -41.81 -28.79 14.43
CA ARG A 37 -40.50 -28.42 14.95
C ARG A 37 -39.49 -29.55 14.74
N GLU A 38 -38.26 -29.17 14.57
CA GLU A 38 -37.13 -30.09 14.49
C GLU A 38 -36.33 -30.00 15.80
N SER A 39 -36.07 -31.14 16.42
CA SER A 39 -35.16 -31.21 17.56
C SER A 39 -33.89 -31.95 17.16
N TYR A 40 -32.79 -31.44 17.62
CA TYR A 40 -31.47 -32.01 17.39
C TYR A 40 -30.83 -32.29 18.76
N PRO A 41 -29.97 -33.32 18.86
CA PRO A 41 -29.16 -33.52 20.06
C PRO A 41 -28.31 -32.25 20.31
N VAL A 42 -28.29 -31.79 21.55
CA VAL A 42 -27.63 -30.54 21.95
C VAL A 42 -26.10 -30.59 21.77
N ASP A 43 -25.52 -31.78 21.86
CA ASP A 43 -24.09 -31.99 21.80
C ASP A 43 -23.61 -32.29 20.35
N GLY A 44 -22.88 -31.38 19.76
CA GLY A 44 -22.13 -31.60 18.52
C GLY A 44 -22.75 -31.08 17.24
N TYR A 45 -23.87 -30.35 17.29
CA TYR A 45 -24.46 -29.73 16.10
C TYR A 45 -24.47 -28.22 16.18
N VAL A 46 -24.03 -27.59 15.10
CA VAL A 46 -24.11 -26.14 14.92
C VAL A 46 -25.01 -25.83 13.72
N HIS A 47 -26.09 -25.10 13.99
CA HIS A 47 -26.99 -24.66 12.94
C HIS A 47 -26.40 -23.41 12.27
N GLU A 48 -26.08 -23.53 10.99
CA GLU A 48 -25.57 -22.43 10.20
C GLU A 48 -26.31 -22.37 8.86
N SER A 49 -26.73 -21.16 8.46
CA SER A 49 -27.34 -21.00 7.14
C SER A 49 -26.32 -21.29 6.03
N VAL A 50 -26.81 -21.85 4.90
CA VAL A 50 -25.97 -22.10 3.71
C VAL A 50 -25.22 -20.85 3.28
N GLU A 51 -25.87 -19.70 3.36
CA GLU A 51 -25.28 -18.41 3.01
C GLU A 51 -24.16 -17.99 3.99
N SER A 52 -24.36 -18.20 5.29
CA SER A 52 -23.33 -17.93 6.32
C SER A 52 -22.09 -18.81 6.10
N ARG A 53 -22.31 -20.10 5.80
CA ARG A 53 -21.23 -21.05 5.49
C ARG A 53 -20.47 -20.64 4.22
N ARG A 54 -21.19 -20.25 3.15
CA ARG A 54 -20.56 -19.80 1.92
C ARG A 54 -19.70 -18.55 2.17
N ARG A 55 -20.21 -17.57 2.91
CA ARG A 55 -19.45 -16.37 3.29
C ARG A 55 -18.20 -16.70 4.09
N LYS A 56 -18.28 -17.65 5.04
CA LYS A 56 -17.10 -18.10 5.81
C LYS A 56 -16.08 -18.80 4.92
N GLN A 57 -16.52 -19.65 3.99
CA GLN A 57 -15.63 -20.32 3.05
C GLN A 57 -14.95 -19.31 2.09
N GLU A 58 -15.72 -18.38 1.53
CA GLU A 58 -15.17 -17.31 0.70
C GLU A 58 -14.17 -16.45 1.47
N TYR A 59 -14.49 -16.12 2.73
CA TYR A 59 -13.56 -15.38 3.59
C TYR A 59 -12.27 -16.18 3.86
N ALA A 60 -12.37 -17.45 4.19
CA ALA A 60 -11.20 -18.30 4.42
C ALA A 60 -10.34 -18.46 3.15
N GLN A 61 -10.96 -18.64 1.98
CA GLN A 61 -10.24 -18.72 0.70
C GLN A 61 -9.52 -17.41 0.38
N ARG A 62 -10.17 -16.26 0.63
CA ARG A 62 -9.55 -14.94 0.45
C ARG A 62 -8.38 -14.75 1.42
N GLU A 63 -8.51 -15.13 2.68
CA GLU A 63 -7.45 -15.04 3.67
C GLU A 63 -6.25 -15.92 3.31
N ASP A 64 -6.49 -17.14 2.83
CA ASP A 64 -5.44 -18.03 2.32
C ASP A 64 -4.73 -17.46 1.08
N ALA A 65 -5.48 -16.86 0.15
CA ALA A 65 -4.89 -16.21 -1.01
C ALA A 65 -4.05 -14.98 -0.60
N ARG A 66 -4.50 -14.22 0.39
CA ARG A 66 -3.80 -13.06 0.95
C ARG A 66 -2.50 -13.42 1.66
N THR A 67 -2.50 -14.53 2.41
CA THR A 67 -1.28 -15.03 3.07
C THR A 67 -0.24 -15.55 2.09
N ARG A 68 -0.66 -16.05 0.93
CA ARG A 68 0.24 -16.51 -0.14
C ARG A 68 0.84 -15.36 -0.95
N ASN A 69 0.13 -14.24 -1.08
CA ASN A 69 0.56 -13.09 -1.88
C ASN A 69 1.23 -12.02 -1.00
N THR A 70 2.33 -12.37 -0.34
CA THR A 70 3.11 -11.43 0.48
C THR A 70 4.04 -10.61 -0.40
N ARG A 71 3.56 -9.48 -0.91
CA ARG A 71 4.42 -8.48 -1.53
C ARG A 71 5.35 -7.88 -0.48
N HIS A 72 6.64 -7.86 -0.75
CA HIS A 72 7.58 -7.15 0.10
C HIS A 72 7.36 -5.64 0.02
N TYR A 73 7.25 -5.00 1.18
CA TYR A 73 7.08 -3.55 1.27
C TYR A 73 7.95 -2.96 2.38
N ILE A 74 8.24 -1.69 2.23
CA ILE A 74 8.84 -0.84 3.23
C ILE A 74 7.72 -0.08 3.93
N THR A 75 7.71 -0.10 5.25
CA THR A 75 6.84 0.74 6.07
C THR A 75 7.45 2.13 6.17
N SER A 76 6.73 3.15 5.70
CA SER A 76 7.15 4.55 5.78
C SER A 76 6.21 5.28 6.73
N TYR A 77 6.73 5.74 7.88
CA TYR A 77 5.95 6.37 8.94
C TYR A 77 5.59 7.80 8.59
N HIS A 78 4.33 8.21 8.81
CA HIS A 78 3.82 9.48 8.31
C HIS A 78 4.44 10.70 9.02
N GLU A 79 4.46 10.72 10.35
CA GLU A 79 4.97 11.88 11.09
C GLU A 79 6.47 12.10 10.82
N PRO A 80 7.34 11.07 10.94
CA PRO A 80 8.75 11.24 10.58
C PRO A 80 8.97 11.68 9.13
N VAL A 81 8.18 11.19 8.17
CA VAL A 81 8.29 11.61 6.76
C VAL A 81 7.88 13.08 6.57
N ARG A 82 6.84 13.56 7.29
CA ARG A 82 6.46 14.98 7.27
C ARG A 82 7.56 15.88 7.83
N GLU A 83 8.16 15.48 8.95
CA GLU A 83 9.28 16.20 9.54
C GLU A 83 10.47 16.33 8.55
N LEU A 84 10.82 15.22 7.88
CA LEU A 84 11.87 15.24 6.87
C LEU A 84 11.55 16.15 5.68
N ALA A 85 10.30 16.17 5.22
CA ALA A 85 9.87 17.03 4.13
C ALA A 85 10.00 18.53 4.46
N LEU A 86 9.97 18.90 5.75
CA LEU A 86 10.20 20.28 6.22
C LEU A 86 11.68 20.62 6.41
N MET A 87 12.55 19.63 6.59
CA MET A 87 13.96 19.82 6.97
C MET A 87 14.93 19.64 5.78
N LEU A 88 14.57 18.84 4.81
CA LEU A 88 15.44 18.40 3.72
C LEU A 88 15.00 18.98 2.40
N GLU A 89 15.96 19.20 1.51
CA GLU A 89 15.66 19.62 0.14
C GLU A 89 15.10 18.45 -0.69
N ILE A 90 14.40 18.78 -1.77
CA ILE A 90 13.78 17.79 -2.68
C ILE A 90 14.78 16.75 -3.22
N ASN A 91 16.03 17.13 -3.40
CA ASN A 91 17.08 16.22 -3.88
C ASN A 91 17.49 15.19 -2.83
N GLU A 92 17.52 15.56 -1.56
CA GLU A 92 17.82 14.69 -0.45
C GLU A 92 16.67 13.71 -0.19
N LEU A 93 15.42 14.21 -0.24
CA LEU A 93 14.21 13.39 -0.18
C LEU A 93 14.16 12.38 -1.33
N GLY A 94 14.58 12.80 -2.53
CA GLY A 94 14.67 11.94 -3.69
C GLY A 94 15.72 10.85 -3.54
N ALA A 95 16.86 11.17 -2.92
CA ALA A 95 17.86 10.16 -2.60
C ALA A 95 17.30 9.11 -1.64
N ILE A 96 16.58 9.52 -0.58
CA ILE A 96 15.91 8.59 0.35
C ILE A 96 14.94 7.69 -0.43
N MET A 97 14.06 8.26 -1.25
CA MET A 97 13.07 7.49 -2.03
C MET A 97 13.72 6.44 -2.93
N LYS A 98 14.88 6.76 -3.51
CA LYS A 98 15.65 5.84 -4.34
C LYS A 98 16.41 4.77 -3.53
N LEU A 99 16.69 5.02 -2.25
CA LEU A 99 17.46 4.12 -1.40
C LEU A 99 16.59 3.14 -0.60
N ILE A 100 15.40 3.54 -0.13
CA ILE A 100 14.56 2.66 0.69
C ILE A 100 14.24 1.30 0.04
N PRO A 101 14.10 1.15 -1.30
CA PRO A 101 13.89 -0.16 -1.90
C PRO A 101 15.07 -1.14 -1.81
N TYR A 102 16.23 -0.67 -1.35
CA TYR A 102 17.41 -1.50 -1.12
C TYR A 102 17.50 -2.03 0.32
N MET A 103 16.56 -1.67 1.19
CA MET A 103 16.44 -2.25 2.52
C MET A 103 16.14 -3.75 2.42
N ARG A 104 16.58 -4.53 3.42
CA ARG A 104 16.21 -5.93 3.56
C ARG A 104 15.46 -6.16 4.85
N ARG A 105 14.55 -7.13 4.81
CA ARG A 105 13.76 -7.54 5.96
C ARG A 105 14.67 -7.96 7.11
N ASP A 106 14.33 -7.48 8.31
CA ASP A 106 15.00 -7.84 9.57
C ASP A 106 16.51 -7.60 9.59
N LYS A 107 17.00 -6.61 8.82
CA LYS A 107 18.41 -6.19 8.76
C LYS A 107 18.65 -4.79 9.35
N GLY A 108 17.74 -4.31 10.24
CA GLY A 108 17.92 -3.06 10.96
C GLY A 108 18.11 -1.83 10.06
N GLY A 109 17.48 -1.86 8.86
CA GLY A 109 17.58 -0.77 7.90
C GLY A 109 18.80 -0.79 6.98
N ASP A 110 19.75 -1.71 7.14
CA ASP A 110 20.92 -1.81 6.27
C ASP A 110 20.53 -1.93 4.79
N LEU A 111 21.23 -1.20 3.93
CA LEU A 111 21.02 -1.19 2.49
C LEU A 111 21.88 -2.25 1.79
N PHE A 112 21.28 -2.97 0.83
CA PHE A 112 21.94 -4.06 0.12
C PHE A 112 21.75 -3.98 -1.40
N VAL A 113 22.84 -4.21 -2.13
CA VAL A 113 22.81 -4.61 -3.54
C VAL A 113 23.27 -6.06 -3.60
N GLU A 114 22.43 -6.94 -4.18
CA GLU A 114 22.63 -8.39 -4.14
C GLU A 114 22.84 -8.86 -2.69
N SER A 115 23.99 -9.41 -2.33
CA SER A 115 24.33 -9.86 -0.96
C SER A 115 25.26 -8.91 -0.20
N LYS A 116 25.67 -7.79 -0.81
CA LYS A 116 26.66 -6.86 -0.23
C LYS A 116 25.97 -5.63 0.34
N ARG A 117 26.41 -5.16 1.51
CA ARG A 117 25.98 -3.87 2.05
C ARG A 117 26.45 -2.74 1.13
N MET A 118 25.59 -1.73 0.97
CA MET A 118 25.89 -0.58 0.09
C MET A 118 26.86 0.39 0.77
N GLY A 119 27.91 0.72 0.05
CA GLY A 119 28.74 1.89 0.32
C GLY A 119 28.39 3.03 -0.62
N ILE A 120 29.23 4.08 -0.62
CA ILE A 120 28.96 5.31 -1.36
C ILE A 120 28.87 5.10 -2.89
N ALA A 121 29.69 4.21 -3.45
CA ALA A 121 29.66 3.95 -4.90
C ALA A 121 28.37 3.29 -5.35
N GLU A 122 27.85 2.34 -4.57
CA GLU A 122 26.55 1.69 -4.86
C GLU A 122 25.39 2.67 -4.64
N ILE A 123 25.46 3.55 -3.64
CA ILE A 123 24.48 4.62 -3.43
C ILE A 123 24.47 5.56 -4.63
N ALA A 124 25.61 6.03 -5.08
CA ALA A 124 25.74 6.88 -6.26
C ALA A 124 25.07 6.25 -7.50
N LYS A 125 25.34 4.97 -7.73
CA LYS A 125 24.72 4.19 -8.81
C LYS A 125 23.19 4.05 -8.63
N ALA A 126 22.71 3.77 -7.43
CA ALA A 126 21.28 3.61 -7.13
C ALA A 126 20.52 4.92 -7.33
N VAL A 127 21.12 6.04 -6.94
CA VAL A 127 20.52 7.38 -7.09
C VAL A 127 20.66 7.90 -8.53
N GLY A 128 21.61 7.36 -9.32
CA GLY A 128 21.87 7.82 -10.70
C GLY A 128 22.61 9.16 -10.76
N LYS A 129 23.56 9.37 -9.81
CA LYS A 129 24.36 10.59 -9.69
C LYS A 129 25.85 10.27 -9.52
N ALA A 130 26.71 11.27 -9.79
CA ALA A 130 28.14 11.14 -9.55
C ALA A 130 28.45 10.89 -8.07
N GLN A 131 29.53 10.16 -7.77
CA GLN A 131 29.92 9.80 -6.42
C GLN A 131 30.08 11.02 -5.51
N ARG A 132 30.73 12.10 -6.00
CA ARG A 132 30.91 13.34 -5.24
C ARG A 132 29.57 13.97 -4.79
N TRP A 133 28.55 13.91 -5.65
CA TRP A 133 27.21 14.35 -5.30
C TRP A 133 26.61 13.45 -4.21
N ALA A 134 26.72 12.13 -4.38
CA ALA A 134 26.21 11.16 -3.40
C ALA A 134 26.90 11.32 -2.03
N GLU A 135 28.19 11.59 -1.99
CA GLU A 135 28.95 11.89 -0.76
C GLU A 135 28.37 13.09 -0.01
N GLY A 136 28.05 14.16 -0.72
CA GLY A 136 27.42 15.35 -0.13
C GLY A 136 26.06 15.02 0.49
N VAL A 137 25.16 14.40 -0.29
CA VAL A 137 23.82 14.06 0.17
C VAL A 137 23.85 13.03 1.32
N VAL A 138 24.67 11.99 1.21
CA VAL A 138 24.81 11.00 2.28
C VAL A 138 25.33 11.65 3.57
N LYS A 139 26.27 12.58 3.49
CA LYS A 139 26.75 13.34 4.64
C LYS A 139 25.61 14.11 5.31
N THR A 140 24.80 14.82 4.56
CA THR A 140 23.61 15.52 5.08
C THR A 140 22.66 14.53 5.75
N LEU A 141 22.29 13.45 5.06
CA LEU A 141 21.34 12.45 5.57
C LEU A 141 21.85 11.74 6.85
N VAL A 142 23.16 11.50 6.97
CA VAL A 142 23.76 10.96 8.19
C VAL A 142 23.73 12.00 9.31
N THR A 143 24.05 13.27 9.01
CA THR A 143 24.01 14.35 10.00
C THR A 143 22.59 14.57 10.55
N CYS A 144 21.57 14.47 9.70
CA CYS A 144 20.16 14.56 10.09
C CYS A 144 19.61 13.25 10.72
N GLY A 145 20.43 12.21 10.85
CA GLY A 145 20.03 10.93 11.45
C GLY A 145 19.08 10.08 10.61
N VAL A 146 18.90 10.42 9.33
CA VAL A 146 18.05 9.65 8.38
C VAL A 146 18.77 8.40 7.89
N LEU A 147 20.06 8.53 7.62
CA LEU A 147 20.94 7.39 7.35
C LEU A 147 21.83 7.11 8.54
N THR A 148 22.13 5.83 8.74
CA THR A 148 23.13 5.34 9.68
C THR A 148 24.39 4.95 8.93
N GLU A 149 25.56 5.31 9.46
CA GLU A 149 26.86 4.90 8.95
C GLU A 149 27.45 3.81 9.85
N LYS A 150 27.93 2.72 9.27
CA LYS A 150 28.62 1.62 9.94
C LYS A 150 29.93 1.29 9.23
N LYS A 151 30.86 0.63 9.92
CA LYS A 151 32.07 0.08 9.32
C LYS A 151 31.86 -1.41 9.00
N ASP A 152 32.20 -1.82 7.80
CA ASP A 152 32.28 -3.22 7.37
C ASP A 152 33.72 -3.46 6.89
N GLY A 153 34.58 -3.92 7.81
CA GLY A 153 36.00 -3.90 7.62
C GLY A 153 36.56 -2.48 7.47
N ARG A 154 37.23 -2.23 6.36
CA ARG A 154 37.77 -0.89 6.01
C ARG A 154 36.78 0.02 5.30
N ARG A 155 35.60 -0.50 4.96
CA ARG A 155 34.60 0.17 4.14
C ARG A 155 33.51 0.77 5.00
N LYS A 156 33.05 1.97 4.65
CA LYS A 156 31.82 2.56 5.19
C LYS A 156 30.63 1.97 4.45
N VAL A 157 29.61 1.59 5.19
CA VAL A 157 28.33 1.08 4.70
C VAL A 157 27.18 1.82 5.36
N TYR A 158 26.04 1.86 4.71
CA TYR A 158 24.94 2.71 5.11
C TYR A 158 23.65 1.93 5.27
N GLY A 159 22.79 2.44 6.14
CA GLY A 159 21.45 1.95 6.39
C GLY A 159 20.49 3.10 6.56
N VAL A 160 19.20 2.83 6.43
CA VAL A 160 18.12 3.77 6.74
C VAL A 160 17.75 3.61 8.21
N ASN A 161 17.57 4.71 8.92
CA ASN A 161 17.16 4.70 10.31
C ASN A 161 15.72 4.16 10.43
N PRO A 162 15.49 3.11 11.24
CA PRO A 162 14.18 2.49 11.43
C PRO A 162 13.09 3.41 11.99
N ALA A 163 13.46 4.55 12.57
CA ALA A 163 12.49 5.56 13.01
C ALA A 163 11.70 6.17 11.86
N TYR A 164 12.26 6.19 10.65
CA TYR A 164 11.60 6.71 9.44
C TYR A 164 11.01 5.59 8.57
N HIS A 165 11.76 4.53 8.36
CA HIS A 165 11.38 3.43 7.49
C HIS A 165 11.81 2.09 8.05
N THR A 166 10.92 1.10 8.01
CA THR A 166 11.24 -0.28 8.43
C THR A 166 10.84 -1.27 7.33
N MET A 167 11.50 -2.43 7.35
CA MET A 167 11.11 -3.59 6.56
C MET A 167 11.10 -4.82 7.47
N GLY A 168 9.90 -5.19 7.93
CA GLY A 168 9.70 -6.23 8.95
C GLY A 168 8.65 -5.79 9.95
N GLU A 169 9.01 -5.74 11.23
CA GLU A 169 8.10 -5.31 12.29
C GLU A 169 7.74 -3.83 12.18
N THR A 170 6.48 -3.53 12.48
CA THR A 170 5.95 -2.16 12.48
C THR A 170 5.68 -1.71 13.91
N VAL A 171 5.79 -0.42 14.17
CA VAL A 171 5.43 0.17 15.46
C VAL A 171 3.91 0.10 15.62
N PRO A 172 3.38 -0.54 16.68
CA PRO A 172 1.96 -0.60 16.93
C PRO A 172 1.33 0.79 17.04
N GLY A 173 0.19 1.00 16.38
CA GLY A 173 -0.54 2.27 16.41
C GLY A 173 0.04 3.38 15.53
N ALA A 174 1.22 3.22 14.95
CA ALA A 174 1.80 4.21 14.05
C ALA A 174 1.05 4.26 12.71
N ARG A 175 0.87 5.47 12.18
CA ARG A 175 0.35 5.68 10.82
C ARG A 175 1.46 5.53 9.82
N TYR A 176 1.24 4.74 8.79
CA TYR A 176 2.24 4.49 7.76
C TYR A 176 1.63 4.21 6.39
N THR A 177 2.45 4.34 5.38
CA THR A 177 2.20 3.89 4.01
C THR A 177 3.17 2.76 3.69
N LYS A 178 2.67 1.72 3.03
CA LYS A 178 3.48 0.65 2.44
C LYS A 178 4.05 1.15 1.12
N VAL A 179 5.36 1.09 0.97
CA VAL A 179 6.04 1.31 -0.31
C VAL A 179 6.48 -0.05 -0.84
N TYR A 180 5.88 -0.52 -1.93
CA TYR A 180 6.15 -1.85 -2.46
C TYR A 180 7.55 -1.93 -3.09
N GLN A 181 8.38 -2.83 -2.57
CA GLN A 181 9.81 -2.90 -2.86
C GLN A 181 10.11 -3.18 -4.33
N THR A 182 9.50 -4.23 -4.90
CA THR A 182 9.87 -4.73 -6.22
C THR A 182 9.59 -3.70 -7.31
N LYS A 183 8.35 -3.20 -7.38
CA LYS A 183 7.96 -2.20 -8.38
C LYS A 183 8.72 -0.89 -8.17
N THR A 184 8.79 -0.42 -6.94
CA THR A 184 9.52 0.83 -6.64
C THR A 184 10.99 0.73 -7.02
N ARG A 185 11.66 -0.39 -6.74
CA ARG A 185 13.07 -0.57 -7.09
C ARG A 185 13.31 -0.61 -8.60
N SER A 186 12.40 -1.22 -9.37
CA SER A 186 12.52 -1.27 -10.83
C SER A 186 12.29 0.08 -11.49
N ASP A 187 11.33 0.85 -11.00
CA ASP A 187 10.78 2.01 -11.69
C ASP A 187 11.37 3.33 -11.16
N VAL A 188 11.56 3.48 -9.84
CA VAL A 188 12.12 4.72 -9.24
C VAL A 188 13.55 5.03 -9.70
N LYS A 189 14.34 4.00 -10.07
CA LYS A 189 15.67 4.25 -10.66
C LYS A 189 15.62 5.12 -11.90
N ASN A 190 14.53 5.05 -12.67
CA ASN A 190 14.34 5.79 -13.92
C ASN A 190 13.85 7.23 -13.69
N LEU A 191 13.40 7.55 -12.47
CA LEU A 191 12.98 8.91 -12.13
C LEU A 191 14.19 9.84 -11.92
N SER A 192 14.01 11.12 -12.24
CA SER A 192 14.88 12.17 -11.74
C SER A 192 14.87 12.17 -10.19
N VAL A 193 15.91 12.73 -9.59
CA VAL A 193 15.97 12.82 -8.13
C VAL A 193 14.85 13.72 -7.59
N GLN A 194 14.50 14.77 -8.34
CA GLN A 194 13.42 15.69 -7.97
C GLN A 194 12.05 15.00 -8.02
N ALA A 195 11.77 14.22 -9.07
CA ALA A 195 10.53 13.46 -9.16
C ALA A 195 10.43 12.40 -8.05
N ALA A 196 11.53 11.73 -7.72
CA ALA A 196 11.59 10.81 -6.59
C ALA A 196 11.37 11.53 -5.25
N GLY A 197 11.90 12.77 -5.09
CA GLY A 197 11.67 13.61 -3.91
C GLY A 197 10.22 14.03 -3.75
N LEU A 198 9.58 14.44 -4.85
CA LEU A 198 8.15 14.73 -4.84
C LEU A 198 7.32 13.49 -4.46
N LEU A 199 7.65 12.32 -5.02
CA LEU A 199 6.99 11.06 -4.68
C LEU A 199 7.15 10.71 -3.19
N TYR A 200 8.32 10.98 -2.59
CA TYR A 200 8.55 10.81 -1.16
C TYR A 200 7.63 11.67 -0.32
N CYS A 201 7.45 12.93 -0.67
CA CYS A 201 6.58 13.86 0.03
C CYS A 201 5.09 13.47 -0.04
N MET A 202 4.68 12.71 -1.03
CA MET A 202 3.31 12.23 -1.16
C MET A 202 2.96 11.11 -0.17
N ILE A 203 3.94 10.42 0.42
CA ILE A 203 3.74 9.26 1.32
C ILE A 203 2.69 9.50 2.40
N PRO A 204 2.74 10.59 3.21
CA PRO A 204 1.80 10.81 4.30
C PRO A 204 0.45 11.40 3.87
N HIS A 205 0.27 11.70 2.59
CA HIS A 205 -0.90 12.38 2.05
C HIS A 205 -1.86 11.46 1.27
N ILE A 206 -1.52 10.18 1.14
CA ILE A 206 -2.36 9.21 0.44
C ILE A 206 -3.57 8.87 1.29
N HIS A 207 -4.78 9.09 0.76
CA HIS A 207 -6.02 8.72 1.45
C HIS A 207 -6.11 7.21 1.66
N TYR A 208 -6.56 6.81 2.86
CA TYR A 208 -6.55 5.41 3.30
C TYR A 208 -7.31 4.48 2.35
N GLU A 209 -8.49 4.88 1.86
CA GLU A 209 -9.33 4.04 1.01
C GLU A 209 -9.26 4.38 -0.48
N ARG A 210 -9.20 5.68 -0.82
CA ARG A 210 -9.40 6.18 -2.19
C ARG A 210 -8.11 6.43 -2.97
N LEU A 211 -6.95 6.28 -2.34
CA LEU A 211 -5.63 6.49 -2.98
C LEU A 211 -5.41 7.91 -3.53
N TYR A 212 -6.29 8.86 -3.19
CA TYR A 212 -6.14 10.27 -3.56
C TYR A 212 -5.09 10.95 -2.67
N LEU A 213 -4.41 11.96 -3.20
CA LEU A 213 -3.59 12.86 -2.40
C LEU A 213 -4.49 13.92 -1.76
N VAL A 214 -4.51 13.95 -0.43
CA VAL A 214 -5.36 14.81 0.38
C VAL A 214 -4.63 15.38 1.59
N HIS A 215 -5.10 16.51 2.12
CA HIS A 215 -4.60 17.09 3.36
C HIS A 215 -5.03 16.29 4.60
N ASN A 216 -6.21 15.65 4.53
CA ASN A 216 -6.83 14.85 5.60
C ASN A 216 -6.91 13.35 5.22
N PRO A 217 -5.76 12.62 5.18
CA PRO A 217 -5.67 11.28 4.59
C PRO A 217 -6.42 10.18 5.35
N ASP A 218 -6.89 10.45 6.57
CA ASP A 218 -7.64 9.53 7.42
C ASP A 218 -9.13 9.87 7.51
N GLU A 219 -9.60 10.88 6.76
CA GLU A 219 -11.01 11.26 6.69
C GLU A 219 -11.84 10.11 6.10
N ARG A 220 -13.02 9.86 6.67
CA ARG A 220 -13.93 8.80 6.22
C ARG A 220 -15.09 9.32 5.41
N ASP A 221 -15.44 10.57 5.62
CA ASP A 221 -16.46 11.25 4.81
C ASP A 221 -15.81 11.72 3.50
N TYR A 222 -16.25 11.13 2.39
CA TYR A 222 -15.69 11.43 1.09
C TYR A 222 -16.01 12.83 0.60
N ASP A 223 -17.11 13.41 1.06
CA ASP A 223 -17.51 14.78 0.72
C ASP A 223 -16.67 15.82 1.50
N ALA A 224 -16.05 15.41 2.61
CA ALA A 224 -15.15 16.24 3.41
C ALA A 224 -13.68 16.13 3.00
N LEU A 225 -13.36 15.40 1.93
CA LEU A 225 -11.97 15.23 1.48
C LEU A 225 -11.38 16.54 0.96
N GLN A 226 -10.22 16.91 1.48
CA GLN A 226 -9.48 18.09 1.07
C GLN A 226 -8.39 17.70 0.08
N HIS A 227 -8.70 17.70 -1.21
CA HIS A 227 -7.78 17.28 -2.26
C HIS A 227 -6.58 18.23 -2.37
N MET A 228 -5.38 17.64 -2.46
CA MET A 228 -4.14 18.39 -2.69
C MET A 228 -3.97 18.73 -4.17
N ARG A 229 -3.57 19.98 -4.42
CA ARG A 229 -3.17 20.47 -5.74
C ARG A 229 -1.65 20.50 -5.85
N GLN A 230 -1.11 20.69 -7.05
CA GLN A 230 0.34 20.83 -7.25
C GLN A 230 0.92 22.01 -6.47
N ALA A 231 0.18 23.13 -6.38
CA ALA A 231 0.58 24.29 -5.57
C ALA A 231 0.71 23.94 -4.06
N ASP A 232 -0.12 23.02 -3.55
CA ASP A 232 -0.04 22.59 -2.16
C ASP A 232 1.21 21.74 -1.94
N LEU A 233 1.55 20.87 -2.89
CA LEU A 233 2.80 20.10 -2.87
C LEU A 233 4.02 21.01 -2.97
N ALA A 234 3.99 22.01 -3.86
CA ALA A 234 5.07 22.98 -4.01
C ALA A 234 5.34 23.73 -2.70
N ARG A 235 4.26 24.18 -2.04
CA ARG A 235 4.31 24.86 -0.76
C ARG A 235 4.82 23.97 0.36
N ALA A 236 4.37 22.70 0.40
CA ALA A 236 4.77 21.74 1.43
C ALA A 236 6.26 21.40 1.39
N ILE A 237 6.89 21.46 0.20
CA ILE A 237 8.31 21.11 -0.01
C ILE A 237 9.20 22.36 -0.10
N GLY A 238 8.60 23.54 -0.25
CA GLY A 238 9.36 24.78 -0.42
C GLY A 238 10.04 24.91 -1.78
N VAL A 239 9.44 24.39 -2.86
CA VAL A 239 9.96 24.46 -4.24
C VAL A 239 8.99 25.21 -5.14
N GLU A 240 9.50 25.68 -6.30
CA GLU A 240 8.67 26.34 -7.30
C GLU A 240 7.66 25.39 -7.94
N GLU A 241 6.46 25.88 -8.25
CA GLU A 241 5.40 25.11 -8.91
C GLU A 241 5.84 24.49 -10.25
N GLN A 242 6.72 25.15 -10.99
CA GLN A 242 7.26 24.58 -12.23
C GLN A 242 8.07 23.31 -12.00
N THR A 243 8.80 23.24 -10.88
CA THR A 243 9.54 22.04 -10.47
C THR A 243 8.57 20.90 -10.16
N VAL A 244 7.49 21.19 -9.43
CA VAL A 244 6.44 20.21 -9.16
C VAL A 244 5.75 19.76 -10.45
N THR A 245 5.41 20.68 -11.34
CA THR A 245 4.78 20.37 -12.62
C THR A 245 5.64 19.43 -13.47
N ARG A 246 6.95 19.67 -13.57
CA ARG A 246 7.88 18.77 -14.29
C ARG A 246 7.96 17.39 -13.64
N ALA A 247 8.10 17.36 -12.30
CA ALA A 247 8.16 16.11 -11.55
C ALA A 247 6.84 15.32 -11.66
N MET A 248 5.68 15.99 -11.64
CA MET A 248 4.36 15.35 -11.82
C MET A 248 4.20 14.74 -13.20
N LYS A 249 4.63 15.44 -14.27
CA LYS A 249 4.63 14.87 -15.63
C LYS A 249 5.45 13.59 -15.69
N GLU A 250 6.65 13.63 -15.11
CA GLU A 250 7.53 12.46 -15.05
C GLU A 250 6.91 11.31 -14.25
N LEU A 251 6.32 11.57 -13.07
CA LEU A 251 5.65 10.59 -12.24
C LEU A 251 4.43 9.97 -12.95
N SER A 252 3.68 10.77 -13.68
CA SER A 252 2.53 10.28 -14.45
C SER A 252 2.96 9.40 -15.61
N ARG A 253 3.94 9.83 -16.40
CA ARG A 253 4.50 9.06 -17.51
C ARG A 253 5.04 7.71 -17.06
N CYS A 254 5.68 7.66 -15.89
CA CYS A 254 6.20 6.43 -15.31
C CYS A 254 5.14 5.60 -14.55
N GLY A 255 3.87 6.02 -14.55
CA GLY A 255 2.76 5.29 -13.95
C GLY A 255 2.76 5.26 -12.41
N PHE A 256 3.39 6.24 -11.75
CA PHE A 256 3.36 6.39 -10.30
C PHE A 256 2.09 7.07 -9.82
N VAL A 257 1.64 8.07 -10.53
CA VAL A 257 0.42 8.82 -10.26
C VAL A 257 -0.39 8.99 -11.53
N MET A 258 -1.68 9.23 -11.40
CA MET A 258 -2.52 9.71 -12.50
C MET A 258 -3.42 10.84 -12.04
N ARG A 259 -3.76 11.70 -12.97
CA ARG A 259 -4.82 12.67 -12.81
C ARG A 259 -6.15 11.99 -13.08
N SER A 260 -7.11 12.19 -12.21
CA SER A 260 -8.46 11.64 -12.34
C SER A 260 -9.46 12.72 -12.00
N GLU A 261 -10.67 12.61 -12.50
CA GLU A 261 -11.79 13.46 -12.10
C GLU A 261 -12.65 12.67 -11.12
N ALA A 262 -12.89 13.25 -9.95
CA ALA A 262 -13.73 12.66 -8.94
C ALA A 262 -14.48 13.76 -8.18
N TYR A 263 -15.76 13.56 -7.94
CA TYR A 263 -16.61 14.51 -7.21
C TYR A 263 -16.57 15.95 -7.76
N GLY A 264 -16.48 16.09 -9.09
CA GLY A 264 -16.37 17.39 -9.76
C GLY A 264 -15.05 18.13 -9.56
N ALA A 265 -14.03 17.45 -9.01
CA ALA A 265 -12.69 18.00 -8.81
C ALA A 265 -11.65 17.16 -9.52
N ILE A 266 -10.56 17.82 -9.95
CA ILE A 266 -9.38 17.14 -10.46
C ILE A 266 -8.57 16.66 -9.27
N VAL A 267 -8.33 15.36 -9.21
CA VAL A 267 -7.62 14.69 -8.12
C VAL A 267 -6.37 13.98 -8.63
N ILE A 268 -5.37 13.87 -7.76
CA ILE A 268 -4.16 13.09 -8.01
C ILE A 268 -4.35 11.74 -7.32
N LYS A 269 -4.29 10.66 -8.09
CA LYS A 269 -4.46 9.29 -7.61
C LYS A 269 -3.12 8.56 -7.62
N MET A 270 -2.78 7.92 -6.51
CA MET A 270 -1.55 7.11 -6.37
C MET A 270 -1.76 5.71 -6.93
N ASN A 271 -0.74 5.18 -7.60
CA ASN A 271 -0.73 3.79 -8.06
C ASN A 271 -0.64 2.83 -6.86
N PRO A 272 -1.64 1.94 -6.66
CA PRO A 272 -1.67 1.00 -5.52
C PRO A 272 -0.53 -0.03 -5.54
N ASP A 273 0.13 -0.24 -6.68
CA ASP A 273 1.29 -1.13 -6.79
C ASP A 273 2.60 -0.46 -6.42
N VAL A 274 2.60 0.87 -6.25
CA VAL A 274 3.73 1.65 -5.74
C VAL A 274 3.59 1.90 -4.25
N MET A 275 2.45 2.47 -3.84
CA MET A 275 2.18 2.84 -2.46
C MET A 275 0.76 2.48 -2.05
N TYR A 276 0.60 1.97 -0.82
CA TYR A 276 -0.69 1.51 -0.32
C TYR A 276 -0.79 1.61 1.19
N ARG A 277 -2.00 1.82 1.73
CA ARG A 277 -2.19 2.00 3.18
C ARG A 277 -2.98 0.88 3.84
N LYS A 278 -3.96 0.28 3.17
CA LYS A 278 -4.79 -0.79 3.76
C LYS A 278 -3.98 -2.07 4.01
N LYS A 279 -4.51 -2.92 4.87
CA LYS A 279 -3.89 -4.23 5.18
C LYS A 279 -3.82 -5.11 3.93
N TYR A 280 -4.89 -5.16 3.16
CA TYR A 280 -5.03 -5.96 1.94
C TYR A 280 -5.35 -5.07 0.75
N ASP A 281 -4.93 -5.47 -0.44
CA ASP A 281 -5.00 -4.71 -1.68
C ASP A 281 -5.82 -5.42 -2.79
N ASP A 282 -6.69 -6.35 -2.39
CA ASP A 282 -7.52 -7.18 -3.26
C ASP A 282 -9.00 -6.74 -3.32
N ASP A 283 -9.34 -5.60 -2.72
CA ASP A 283 -10.69 -5.05 -2.79
C ASP A 283 -11.02 -4.53 -4.20
N GLU A 284 -12.31 -4.54 -4.53
CA GLU A 284 -12.83 -4.18 -5.85
C GLU A 284 -12.39 -2.78 -6.31
N TYR A 285 -12.42 -1.80 -5.41
CA TYR A 285 -11.96 -0.45 -5.71
C TYR A 285 -10.48 -0.42 -6.13
N THR A 286 -9.62 -1.10 -5.38
CA THR A 286 -8.18 -1.16 -5.67
C THR A 286 -7.91 -1.87 -7.01
N GLN A 287 -8.66 -2.92 -7.32
CA GLN A 287 -8.57 -3.59 -8.63
C GLN A 287 -9.01 -2.66 -9.77
N GLY A 288 -10.09 -1.90 -9.57
CA GLY A 288 -10.55 -0.88 -10.51
C GLY A 288 -9.46 0.18 -10.78
N VAL A 289 -8.81 0.66 -9.72
CA VAL A 289 -7.71 1.64 -9.86
C VAL A 289 -6.52 1.05 -10.62
N ARG A 290 -6.14 -0.22 -10.37
CA ARG A 290 -5.10 -0.90 -11.17
C ARG A 290 -5.44 -0.93 -12.64
N TYR A 291 -6.68 -1.32 -12.94
CA TYR A 291 -7.17 -1.35 -14.31
C TYR A 291 -7.11 0.04 -14.97
N GLU A 292 -7.49 1.11 -14.28
CA GLU A 292 -7.35 2.48 -14.79
C GLU A 292 -5.91 2.83 -15.14
N PHE A 293 -4.93 2.48 -14.28
CA PHE A 293 -3.50 2.69 -14.56
C PHE A 293 -3.02 1.88 -15.78
N GLU A 294 -3.46 0.64 -15.92
CA GLU A 294 -3.12 -0.20 -17.08
C GLU A 294 -3.70 0.37 -18.39
N GLN A 295 -4.95 0.86 -18.37
CA GLN A 295 -5.56 1.47 -19.55
C GLN A 295 -4.85 2.77 -19.94
N ASN A 296 -4.49 3.61 -18.97
CA ASN A 296 -3.74 4.83 -19.23
C ASN A 296 -2.35 4.54 -19.84
N ALA A 297 -1.65 3.51 -19.35
CA ALA A 297 -0.37 3.10 -19.92
C ALA A 297 -0.51 2.63 -21.37
N LYS A 298 -1.50 1.78 -21.67
CA LYS A 298 -1.80 1.31 -23.03
C LYS A 298 -2.19 2.46 -23.97
N ALA A 299 -2.99 3.40 -23.48
CA ALA A 299 -3.38 4.57 -24.27
C ALA A 299 -2.15 5.44 -24.60
N ALA A 300 -1.28 5.70 -23.64
CA ALA A 300 -0.05 6.46 -23.86
C ALA A 300 0.85 5.79 -24.92
N GLU A 301 1.00 4.48 -24.87
CA GLU A 301 1.75 3.70 -25.88
C GLU A 301 1.09 3.77 -27.27
N SER A 302 -0.23 3.60 -27.37
CA SER A 302 -0.96 3.52 -28.65
C SER A 302 -1.05 4.87 -29.36
N PHE A 303 -1.14 5.98 -28.62
CA PHE A 303 -1.26 7.32 -29.20
C PHE A 303 0.10 8.02 -29.38
N GLY A 304 1.21 7.39 -28.95
CA GLY A 304 2.54 8.01 -29.01
C GLY A 304 2.60 9.34 -28.26
N LEU A 305 1.83 9.45 -27.16
CA LEU A 305 1.72 10.69 -26.39
C LEU A 305 3.09 11.11 -25.85
N THR A 306 3.44 12.37 -26.14
CA THR A 306 4.66 13.01 -25.63
C THR A 306 4.38 13.72 -24.29
N ASP A 307 5.46 14.17 -23.63
CA ASP A 307 5.34 14.95 -22.38
C ASP A 307 4.49 16.24 -22.56
N ALA A 308 4.34 16.74 -23.79
CA ALA A 308 3.51 17.90 -24.11
C ALA A 308 2.00 17.60 -24.08
N ASP A 309 1.64 16.36 -24.32
CA ASP A 309 0.25 15.92 -24.44
C ASP A 309 -0.38 15.49 -23.09
N LEU A 310 0.46 15.39 -22.04
CA LEU A 310 -0.02 15.05 -20.71
C LEU A 310 -0.69 16.26 -20.03
N PRO A 311 -1.90 16.09 -19.46
CA PRO A 311 -2.71 17.18 -18.91
C PRO A 311 -2.23 17.64 -17.53
N TYR A 312 -0.97 18.07 -17.40
CA TYR A 312 -0.42 18.60 -16.15
C TYR A 312 0.13 20.01 -16.30
#